data_ec4a9c4e145b8a10e061529853f759f8
#
_entry.id   ec4a9c4e145b8a10e061529853f759f8
#
_cell.length_a   1.000
_cell.length_b   1.000
_cell.length_c   1.000
_cell.angle_alpha   90.00
_cell.angle_beta   90.00
_cell.angle_gamma   90.00
#
_symmetry.space_group_name_H-M   'P 1'
#
loop_
_entity.id
_entity.type
_entity.pdbx_description
1 polymer ?
#
loop_
_entity_poly.entity_id
_entity_poly.type
_entity_poly.pdbx_seq_one_letter_code
_entity_poly.pdbx_strand_id
1 'polypeptide(L)'
;MEKSAKKLGLFLMAVYTVSYITRINFGAVVAEMTGATGLSKEILSHALTGAFITYGTGQLLSGWLGDRVQPKYLLTLGLFVTSAMNVVMATLSDPVAMTVVWCVNGLSQAFLWPPIVRLLASRTTAEEYKWGTVVVSYGITLGSILVYLVSPLIITVWSWRAVFAVSAACGAATAVLVAVLCPKIAKEPKAEGTPAPVGGKKSGGWAAVFSPVMITLMIAIVAQGALRDGVTTWMPSYINETYSLGAAASILTGVLLPLFGMICLKAAGALYTKVLRDPTVCAGVLFGGGVAAAACLYLCTGRTAAGSVAFSAVLTGAMHGVNLILVCMIPGFFARTGKVAFVSGALNTCTYIGSAASTYLIPMITKNGGWGDTVAVWCAIAAVGCALTFAARRGWSKKSGDL
;
A
#
# COMPACT_ATOMS: atom_id res chain seq x y z
N MET A 1 26.48 -11.88 1.54
CA MET A 1 25.81 -10.63 1.12
C MET A 1 26.82 -9.51 1.15
N GLU A 2 27.05 -8.86 0.01
CA GLU A 2 28.03 -7.78 -0.12
C GLU A 2 27.66 -6.53 0.69
N LYS A 3 28.70 -5.81 1.16
CA LYS A 3 28.47 -4.53 1.90
C LYS A 3 27.72 -3.49 1.04
N SER A 4 27.93 -3.51 -0.29
CA SER A 4 27.29 -2.58 -1.23
C SER A 4 25.80 -2.85 -1.36
N ALA A 5 25.37 -4.11 -1.48
CA ALA A 5 23.97 -4.50 -1.54
C ALA A 5 23.22 -4.13 -0.26
N LYS A 6 23.85 -4.32 0.92
CA LYS A 6 23.29 -3.89 2.20
C LYS A 6 23.07 -2.37 2.25
N LYS A 7 24.08 -1.59 1.84
CA LYS A 7 23.99 -0.12 1.80
C LYS A 7 22.87 0.33 0.86
N LEU A 8 22.78 -0.27 -0.33
CA LEU A 8 21.74 0.04 -1.29
C LEU A 8 20.34 -0.28 -0.72
N GLY A 9 20.15 -1.47 -0.15
CA GLY A 9 18.85 -1.88 0.42
C GLY A 9 18.41 -0.96 1.57
N LEU A 10 19.30 -0.63 2.50
CA LEU A 10 19.01 0.29 3.60
C LEU A 10 18.75 1.73 3.14
N PHE A 11 19.49 2.21 2.16
CA PHE A 11 19.27 3.51 1.55
C PHE A 11 17.88 3.59 0.89
N LEU A 12 17.53 2.59 0.09
CA LEU A 12 16.22 2.52 -0.56
C LEU A 12 15.07 2.32 0.45
N MET A 13 15.31 1.61 1.55
CA MET A 13 14.37 1.53 2.67
C MET A 13 14.10 2.92 3.26
N ALA A 14 15.14 3.72 3.53
CA ALA A 14 14.97 5.08 4.03
C ALA A 14 14.19 5.97 3.04
N VAL A 15 14.51 5.88 1.74
CA VAL A 15 13.77 6.58 0.67
C VAL A 15 12.30 6.19 0.69
N TYR A 16 11.99 4.89 0.82
CA TYR A 16 10.62 4.41 0.81
C TYR A 16 9.86 4.72 2.11
N THR A 17 10.57 4.79 3.24
CA THR A 17 10.03 5.31 4.51
C THR A 17 9.50 6.73 4.35
N VAL A 18 10.31 7.62 3.77
CA VAL A 18 9.91 9.02 3.55
C VAL A 18 8.78 9.14 2.52
N SER A 19 8.76 8.29 1.50
CA SER A 19 7.63 8.18 0.58
C SER A 19 6.31 7.95 1.34
N TYR A 20 6.31 7.03 2.31
CA TYR A 20 5.12 6.79 3.12
C TYR A 20 4.76 7.96 4.04
N ILE A 21 5.75 8.66 4.61
CA ILE A 21 5.51 9.86 5.41
C ILE A 21 4.78 10.93 4.59
N THR A 22 5.18 11.16 3.33
CA THR A 22 4.58 12.18 2.46
C THR A 22 3.27 11.73 1.79
N ARG A 23 2.84 10.49 2.00
CA ARG A 23 1.67 9.89 1.36
C ARG A 23 0.50 9.68 2.31
N ILE A 24 0.76 9.08 3.49
CA ILE A 24 -0.33 8.65 4.38
C ILE A 24 -0.71 9.72 5.42
N ASN A 25 0.08 10.78 5.54
CA ASN A 25 -0.13 11.87 6.47
C ASN A 25 -1.52 12.52 6.34
N PHE A 26 -2.08 12.64 5.13
CA PHE A 26 -3.43 13.16 4.94
C PHE A 26 -4.47 12.31 5.67
N GLY A 27 -4.47 11.00 5.42
CA GLY A 27 -5.41 10.08 6.09
C GLY A 27 -5.27 10.11 7.61
N ALA A 28 -4.04 10.25 8.12
CA ALA A 28 -3.78 10.31 9.54
C ALA A 28 -4.40 11.55 10.22
N VAL A 29 -4.50 12.68 9.51
CA VAL A 29 -4.99 13.95 10.08
C VAL A 29 -6.41 14.34 9.65
N VAL A 30 -7.13 13.49 8.91
CA VAL A 30 -8.50 13.80 8.44
C VAL A 30 -9.43 14.18 9.59
N ALA A 31 -9.38 13.47 10.72
CA ALA A 31 -10.24 13.77 11.86
C ALA A 31 -10.01 15.20 12.39
N GLU A 32 -8.75 15.62 12.49
CA GLU A 32 -8.36 16.97 12.90
C GLU A 32 -8.73 18.02 11.84
N MET A 33 -8.53 17.71 10.57
CA MET A 33 -8.94 18.59 9.47
C MET A 33 -10.45 18.84 9.49
N THR A 34 -11.26 17.80 9.71
CA THR A 34 -12.72 17.93 9.83
C THR A 34 -13.11 18.86 10.97
N GLY A 35 -12.50 18.70 12.14
CA GLY A 35 -12.75 19.55 13.31
C GLY A 35 -12.32 21.01 13.11
N ALA A 36 -11.17 21.23 12.48
CA ALA A 36 -10.59 22.56 12.31
C ALA A 36 -11.18 23.37 11.14
N THR A 37 -11.64 22.71 10.08
CA THR A 37 -12.11 23.38 8.85
C THR A 37 -13.63 23.36 8.68
N GLY A 38 -14.34 22.48 9.38
CA GLY A 38 -15.75 22.22 9.18
C GLY A 38 -16.06 21.43 7.89
N LEU A 39 -15.04 21.01 7.12
CA LEU A 39 -15.22 20.19 5.93
C LEU A 39 -15.62 18.77 6.34
N SER A 40 -16.62 18.21 5.66
CA SER A 40 -17.04 16.84 5.94
C SER A 40 -16.03 15.79 5.45
N LYS A 41 -16.08 14.59 6.04
CA LYS A 41 -15.24 13.47 5.62
C LYS A 41 -15.45 13.09 4.16
N GLU A 42 -16.69 13.20 3.67
CA GLU A 42 -17.01 12.94 2.27
C GLU A 42 -16.21 13.87 1.34
N ILE A 43 -16.14 15.15 1.66
CA ILE A 43 -15.38 16.14 0.88
C ILE A 43 -13.88 15.81 0.92
N LEU A 44 -13.35 15.56 2.11
CA LEU A 44 -11.92 15.21 2.27
C LEU A 44 -11.57 13.86 1.61
N SER A 45 -12.53 12.93 1.54
CA SER A 45 -12.33 11.63 0.88
C SER A 45 -12.08 11.75 -0.62
N HIS A 46 -12.55 12.81 -1.29
CA HIS A 46 -12.29 13.05 -2.71
C HIS A 46 -10.78 13.16 -2.98
N ALA A 47 -10.05 13.86 -2.11
CA ALA A 47 -8.59 13.98 -2.23
C ALA A 47 -7.89 12.63 -2.09
N LEU A 48 -8.25 11.83 -1.08
CA LEU A 48 -7.69 10.50 -0.85
C LEU A 48 -8.01 9.54 -2.00
N THR A 49 -9.27 9.54 -2.46
CA THR A 49 -9.74 8.71 -3.57
C THR A 49 -8.99 9.07 -4.86
N GLY A 50 -8.90 10.36 -5.17
CA GLY A 50 -8.17 10.86 -6.32
C GLY A 50 -6.70 10.45 -6.30
N ALA A 51 -6.06 10.53 -5.14
CA ALA A 51 -4.68 10.09 -4.97
C ALA A 51 -4.50 8.58 -5.23
N PHE A 52 -5.42 7.73 -4.78
CA PHE A 52 -5.35 6.29 -5.06
C PHE A 52 -5.56 5.97 -6.54
N ILE A 53 -6.47 6.67 -7.22
CA ILE A 53 -6.70 6.50 -8.66
C ILE A 53 -5.45 6.91 -9.44
N THR A 54 -4.90 8.09 -9.16
CA THR A 54 -3.72 8.61 -9.87
C THR A 54 -2.46 7.81 -9.53
N TYR A 55 -2.32 7.31 -8.31
CA TYR A 55 -1.25 6.39 -7.95
C TYR A 55 -1.37 5.07 -8.72
N GLY A 56 -2.56 4.46 -8.75
CA GLY A 56 -2.79 3.20 -9.44
C GLY A 56 -2.50 3.28 -10.95
N THR A 57 -3.02 4.32 -11.61
CA THR A 57 -2.75 4.57 -13.04
C THR A 57 -1.29 4.96 -13.29
N GLY A 58 -0.72 5.75 -12.38
CA GLY A 58 0.68 6.14 -12.41
C GLY A 58 1.67 4.99 -12.30
N GLN A 59 1.30 3.86 -11.64
CA GLN A 59 2.13 2.65 -11.57
C GLN A 59 2.38 2.04 -12.95
N LEU A 60 1.38 2.05 -13.83
CA LEU A 60 1.56 1.58 -15.22
C LEU A 60 2.49 2.51 -16.01
N LEU A 61 2.30 3.83 -15.85
CA LEU A 61 3.15 4.84 -16.47
C LEU A 61 4.60 4.75 -15.96
N SER A 62 4.76 4.63 -14.64
CA SER A 62 6.07 4.48 -14.00
C SER A 62 6.80 3.21 -14.43
N GLY A 63 6.08 2.11 -14.61
CA GLY A 63 6.65 0.86 -15.16
C GLY A 63 7.19 1.07 -16.58
N TRP A 64 6.41 1.73 -17.45
CA TRP A 64 6.81 2.01 -18.81
C TRP A 64 7.98 3.01 -18.94
N LEU A 65 7.96 4.10 -18.15
CA LEU A 65 9.06 5.07 -18.08
C LEU A 65 10.28 4.46 -17.39
N GLY A 66 10.06 3.63 -16.39
CA GLY A 66 11.10 2.97 -15.63
C GLY A 66 12.06 2.14 -16.49
N ASP A 67 11.61 1.59 -17.61
CA ASP A 67 12.47 0.86 -18.54
C ASP A 67 13.34 1.77 -19.41
N ARG A 68 12.98 3.05 -19.57
CA ARG A 68 13.63 4.03 -20.46
C ARG A 68 14.47 5.07 -19.74
N VAL A 69 14.03 5.48 -18.54
CA VAL A 69 14.66 6.56 -17.76
C VAL A 69 15.48 5.95 -16.62
N GLN A 70 16.61 6.57 -16.28
CA GLN A 70 17.42 6.12 -15.14
C GLN A 70 16.63 6.23 -13.83
N PRO A 71 16.62 5.20 -12.97
CA PRO A 71 15.83 5.17 -11.74
C PRO A 71 16.02 6.39 -10.84
N LYS A 72 17.24 6.91 -10.75
CA LYS A 72 17.55 8.08 -9.93
C LYS A 72 16.71 9.33 -10.28
N TYR A 73 16.46 9.56 -11.57
CA TYR A 73 15.69 10.74 -12.00
C TYR A 73 14.21 10.61 -11.64
N LEU A 74 13.64 9.40 -11.79
CA LEU A 74 12.25 9.14 -11.42
C LEU A 74 12.07 9.25 -9.90
N LEU A 75 13.00 8.68 -9.11
CA LEU A 75 12.98 8.77 -7.64
C LEU A 75 13.09 10.23 -7.17
N THR A 76 14.06 10.99 -7.73
CA THR A 76 14.26 12.39 -7.36
C THR A 76 13.04 13.23 -7.72
N LEU A 77 12.51 13.08 -8.95
CA LEU A 77 11.32 13.80 -9.42
C LEU A 77 10.10 13.47 -8.56
N GLY A 78 9.86 12.17 -8.30
CA GLY A 78 8.74 11.73 -7.47
C GLY A 78 8.80 12.34 -6.07
N LEU A 79 9.96 12.29 -5.41
CA LEU A 79 10.16 12.88 -4.08
C LEU A 79 10.05 14.42 -4.08
N PHE A 80 10.56 15.08 -5.10
CA PHE A 80 10.48 16.53 -5.21
C PHE A 80 9.04 16.99 -5.40
N VAL A 81 8.30 16.37 -6.33
CA VAL A 81 6.90 16.73 -6.60
C VAL A 81 6.02 16.42 -5.38
N THR A 82 6.18 15.25 -4.74
CA THR A 82 5.41 14.94 -3.53
C THR A 82 5.70 15.94 -2.40
N SER A 83 6.95 16.39 -2.25
CA SER A 83 7.32 17.42 -1.27
C SER A 83 6.65 18.76 -1.58
N ALA A 84 6.68 19.21 -2.83
CA ALA A 84 6.01 20.43 -3.27
C ALA A 84 4.49 20.35 -3.02
N MET A 85 3.86 19.20 -3.32
CA MET A 85 2.42 19.00 -3.08
C MET A 85 2.09 19.02 -1.58
N ASN A 86 2.96 18.53 -0.72
CA ASN A 86 2.79 18.65 0.74
C ASN A 86 2.93 20.11 1.22
N VAL A 87 3.87 20.90 0.67
CA VAL A 87 3.96 22.36 0.97
C VAL A 87 2.66 23.05 0.58
N VAL A 88 2.18 22.83 -0.64
CA VAL A 88 0.95 23.44 -1.14
C VAL A 88 -0.24 23.02 -0.27
N MET A 89 -0.36 21.74 0.08
CA MET A 89 -1.44 21.24 0.95
C MET A 89 -1.47 21.94 2.31
N ALA A 90 -0.31 22.26 2.88
CA ALA A 90 -0.22 23.00 4.16
C ALA A 90 -0.85 24.40 4.11
N THR A 91 -1.01 25.00 2.93
CA THR A 91 -1.54 26.34 2.74
C THR A 91 -3.00 26.38 2.26
N LEU A 92 -3.54 25.24 1.79
CA LEU A 92 -4.87 25.20 1.19
C LEU A 92 -5.99 25.13 2.23
N SER A 93 -7.16 25.68 1.83
CA SER A 93 -8.43 25.55 2.54
C SER A 93 -9.57 25.16 1.59
N ASP A 94 -9.40 25.34 0.27
CA ASP A 94 -10.38 24.97 -0.73
C ASP A 94 -10.33 23.45 -1.00
N PRO A 95 -11.45 22.72 -0.86
CA PRO A 95 -11.48 21.26 -1.00
C PRO A 95 -11.19 20.77 -2.43
N VAL A 96 -11.54 21.58 -3.45
CA VAL A 96 -11.25 21.20 -4.84
C VAL A 96 -9.74 21.28 -5.11
N ALA A 97 -9.11 22.38 -4.68
CA ALA A 97 -7.65 22.53 -4.76
C ALA A 97 -6.92 21.44 -3.97
N MET A 98 -7.39 21.08 -2.76
CA MET A 98 -6.86 19.95 -1.97
C MET A 98 -6.94 18.66 -2.76
N THR A 99 -8.06 18.39 -3.42
CA THR A 99 -8.26 17.19 -4.25
C THR A 99 -7.27 17.14 -5.41
N VAL A 100 -7.13 18.24 -6.16
CA VAL A 100 -6.19 18.32 -7.30
C VAL A 100 -4.75 18.11 -6.84
N VAL A 101 -4.35 18.80 -5.78
CA VAL A 101 -3.00 18.67 -5.22
C VAL A 101 -2.70 17.24 -4.76
N TRP A 102 -3.68 16.58 -4.14
CA TRP A 102 -3.49 15.21 -3.66
C TRP A 102 -3.50 14.18 -4.80
N CYS A 103 -4.23 14.43 -5.89
CA CYS A 103 -4.12 13.67 -7.13
C CYS A 103 -2.71 13.75 -7.73
N VAL A 104 -2.12 14.94 -7.78
CA VAL A 104 -0.72 15.12 -8.25
C VAL A 104 0.25 14.43 -7.29
N ASN A 105 0.01 14.50 -5.97
CA ASN A 105 0.79 13.75 -4.98
C ASN A 105 0.72 12.25 -5.24
N GLY A 106 -0.47 11.68 -5.46
CA GLY A 106 -0.65 10.27 -5.78
C GLY A 106 0.11 9.84 -7.03
N LEU A 107 0.01 10.63 -8.11
CA LEU A 107 0.75 10.37 -9.34
C LEU A 107 2.27 10.39 -9.12
N SER A 108 2.79 11.38 -8.38
CA SER A 108 4.22 11.50 -8.08
C SER A 108 4.76 10.33 -7.25
N GLN A 109 3.98 9.84 -6.31
CA GLN A 109 4.30 8.67 -5.49
C GLN A 109 4.43 7.38 -6.32
N ALA A 110 3.72 7.27 -7.44
CA ALA A 110 3.82 6.13 -8.34
C ALA A 110 5.23 5.98 -8.96
N PHE A 111 6.00 7.07 -9.05
CA PHE A 111 7.38 7.06 -9.56
C PHE A 111 8.43 6.60 -8.54
N LEU A 112 8.03 6.05 -7.40
CA LEU A 112 8.98 5.62 -6.37
C LEU A 112 9.20 4.11 -6.38
N TRP A 113 8.17 3.29 -6.29
CA TRP A 113 8.31 1.83 -6.15
C TRP A 113 8.92 1.13 -7.37
N PRO A 114 8.43 1.30 -8.62
CA PRO A 114 8.99 0.59 -9.76
C PRO A 114 10.48 0.90 -10.01
N PRO A 115 10.94 2.17 -9.91
CA PRO A 115 12.38 2.46 -10.00
C PRO A 115 13.22 1.87 -8.89
N ILE A 116 12.71 1.77 -7.65
CA ILE A 116 13.38 1.10 -6.53
C ILE A 116 13.61 -0.38 -6.87
N VAL A 117 12.56 -1.06 -7.29
CA VAL A 117 12.63 -2.50 -7.67
C VAL A 117 13.61 -2.71 -8.82
N ARG A 118 13.57 -1.85 -9.84
CA ARG A 118 14.51 -1.92 -10.95
C ARG A 118 15.96 -1.68 -10.52
N LEU A 119 16.18 -0.69 -9.64
CA LEU A 119 17.53 -0.40 -9.14
C LEU A 119 18.09 -1.58 -8.33
N LEU A 120 17.27 -2.20 -7.47
CA LEU A 120 17.65 -3.44 -6.79
C LEU A 120 17.97 -4.55 -7.78
N ALA A 121 17.06 -4.86 -8.70
CA ALA A 121 17.24 -5.94 -9.66
C ALA A 121 18.46 -5.77 -10.56
N SER A 122 18.83 -4.51 -10.90
CA SER A 122 19.98 -4.22 -11.76
C SER A 122 21.34 -4.22 -11.04
N ARG A 123 21.36 -4.21 -9.68
CA ARG A 123 22.56 -3.99 -8.89
C ARG A 123 22.85 -5.06 -7.84
N THR A 124 21.98 -6.06 -7.72
CA THR A 124 22.10 -7.12 -6.72
C THR A 124 21.94 -8.51 -7.35
N THR A 125 22.47 -9.51 -6.70
CA THR A 125 22.21 -10.92 -7.04
C THR A 125 20.78 -11.33 -6.71
N ALA A 126 20.33 -12.50 -7.16
CA ALA A 126 18.95 -12.97 -6.90
C ALA A 126 18.64 -13.10 -5.39
N GLU A 127 19.62 -13.54 -4.59
CA GLU A 127 19.43 -13.63 -3.12
C GLU A 127 19.41 -12.27 -2.46
N GLU A 128 20.33 -11.38 -2.86
CA GLU A 128 20.38 -10.01 -2.38
C GLU A 128 19.17 -9.19 -2.78
N TYR A 129 18.62 -9.44 -3.97
CA TYR A 129 17.37 -8.86 -4.43
C TYR A 129 16.19 -9.24 -3.51
N LYS A 130 16.05 -10.53 -3.17
CA LYS A 130 15.01 -11.00 -2.24
C LYS A 130 15.13 -10.30 -0.89
N TRP A 131 16.33 -10.27 -0.34
CA TRP A 131 16.61 -9.57 0.92
C TRP A 131 16.32 -8.07 0.81
N GLY A 132 16.83 -7.41 -0.23
CA GLY A 132 16.65 -5.98 -0.46
C GLY A 132 15.19 -5.59 -0.58
N THR A 133 14.38 -6.36 -1.31
CA THR A 133 12.93 -6.14 -1.46
C THR A 133 12.22 -6.23 -0.11
N VAL A 134 12.54 -7.21 0.72
CA VAL A 134 11.98 -7.32 2.08
C VAL A 134 12.39 -6.14 2.94
N VAL A 135 13.67 -5.75 2.92
CA VAL A 135 14.17 -4.62 3.70
C VAL A 135 13.51 -3.31 3.28
N VAL A 136 13.40 -3.05 1.99
CA VAL A 136 12.71 -1.85 1.47
C VAL A 136 11.23 -1.84 1.88
N SER A 137 10.58 -3.00 1.89
CA SER A 137 9.18 -3.12 2.33
C SER A 137 8.98 -2.75 3.82
N TYR A 138 10.00 -2.91 4.66
CA TYR A 138 9.93 -2.38 6.04
C TYR A 138 9.83 -0.85 6.08
N GLY A 139 10.24 -0.15 5.02
CA GLY A 139 10.02 1.29 4.89
C GLY A 139 8.55 1.69 4.95
N ILE A 140 7.64 0.85 4.45
CA ILE A 140 6.17 1.03 4.58
C ILE A 140 5.79 1.15 6.05
N THR A 141 6.18 0.15 6.83
CA THR A 141 5.85 0.06 8.26
C THR A 141 6.49 1.19 9.05
N LEU A 142 7.78 1.46 8.81
CA LEU A 142 8.50 2.53 9.50
C LEU A 142 7.89 3.90 9.18
N GLY A 143 7.59 4.19 7.91
CA GLY A 143 6.94 5.44 7.52
C GLY A 143 5.56 5.60 8.16
N SER A 144 4.76 4.52 8.20
CA SER A 144 3.45 4.53 8.84
C SER A 144 3.54 4.76 10.35
N ILE A 145 4.43 4.06 11.03
CA ILE A 145 4.67 4.25 12.47
C ILE A 145 5.10 5.69 12.76
N LEU A 146 6.04 6.23 11.99
CA LEU A 146 6.51 7.60 12.17
C LEU A 146 5.36 8.61 12.00
N VAL A 147 4.53 8.46 10.98
CA VAL A 147 3.37 9.35 10.79
C VAL A 147 2.42 9.27 11.98
N TYR A 148 2.02 8.07 12.41
CA TYR A 148 1.07 7.91 13.50
C TYR A 148 1.62 8.29 14.89
N LEU A 149 2.94 8.21 15.10
CA LEU A 149 3.57 8.67 16.33
C LEU A 149 3.84 10.18 16.35
N VAL A 150 4.31 10.73 15.23
CA VAL A 150 4.78 12.11 15.19
C VAL A 150 3.66 13.10 14.90
N SER A 151 2.66 12.73 14.08
CA SER A 151 1.54 13.62 13.76
C SER A 151 0.77 14.14 14.98
N PRO A 152 0.42 13.31 15.99
CA PRO A 152 -0.24 13.80 17.20
C PRO A 152 0.59 14.83 17.95
N LEU A 153 1.91 14.63 18.05
CA LEU A 153 2.82 15.56 18.72
C LEU A 153 2.88 16.90 17.98
N ILE A 154 2.90 16.86 16.64
CA ILE A 154 2.87 18.09 15.83
C ILE A 154 1.54 18.82 15.99
N ILE A 155 0.42 18.08 15.97
CA ILE A 155 -0.92 18.66 16.07
C ILE A 155 -1.13 19.34 17.44
N THR A 156 -0.64 18.76 18.52
CA THR A 156 -0.80 19.33 19.88
C THR A 156 -0.01 20.61 20.08
N VAL A 157 1.13 20.78 19.37
CA VAL A 157 1.99 21.97 19.50
C VAL A 157 1.63 23.05 18.47
N TRP A 158 1.27 22.64 17.26
CA TRP A 158 1.01 23.56 16.15
C TRP A 158 -0.38 23.33 15.55
N SER A 159 -0.45 22.57 14.44
CA SER A 159 -1.71 22.28 13.75
C SER A 159 -1.53 21.11 12.77
N TRP A 160 -2.65 20.62 12.21
CA TRP A 160 -2.63 19.62 11.14
C TRP A 160 -1.82 20.08 9.90
N ARG A 161 -1.77 21.40 9.61
CA ARG A 161 -0.98 21.97 8.50
C ARG A 161 0.52 21.72 8.67
N ALA A 162 1.01 21.80 9.89
CA ALA A 162 2.42 21.58 10.20
C ALA A 162 2.85 20.11 9.90
N VAL A 163 1.93 19.14 9.98
CA VAL A 163 2.21 17.75 9.60
C VAL A 163 2.62 17.66 8.12
N PHE A 164 1.94 18.40 7.25
CA PHE A 164 2.30 18.45 5.83
C PHE A 164 3.62 19.19 5.61
N ALA A 165 3.87 20.30 6.32
CA ALA A 165 5.13 21.05 6.20
C ALA A 165 6.35 20.22 6.63
N VAL A 166 6.24 19.47 7.75
CA VAL A 166 7.29 18.56 8.22
C VAL A 166 7.50 17.42 7.23
N SER A 167 6.42 16.83 6.72
CA SER A 167 6.49 15.78 5.69
C SER A 167 7.18 16.29 4.43
N ALA A 168 6.88 17.51 3.99
CA ALA A 168 7.51 18.16 2.85
C ALA A 168 9.01 18.35 3.05
N ALA A 169 9.43 18.80 4.22
CA ALA A 169 10.84 18.97 4.55
C ALA A 169 11.60 17.63 4.50
N CYS A 170 11.03 16.56 5.07
CA CYS A 170 11.59 15.21 4.99
C CYS A 170 11.71 14.73 3.53
N GLY A 171 10.67 14.94 2.73
CA GLY A 171 10.66 14.57 1.32
C GLY A 171 11.69 15.32 0.49
N ALA A 172 11.80 16.65 0.66
CA ALA A 172 12.76 17.48 -0.04
C ALA A 172 14.21 17.10 0.32
N ALA A 173 14.50 16.92 1.60
CA ALA A 173 15.83 16.47 2.06
C ALA A 173 16.19 15.11 1.44
N THR A 174 15.21 14.18 1.38
CA THR A 174 15.42 12.86 0.77
C THR A 174 15.59 12.95 -0.74
N ALA A 175 14.88 13.85 -1.44
CA ALA A 175 15.07 14.09 -2.87
C ALA A 175 16.54 14.52 -3.18
N VAL A 176 17.07 15.44 -2.38
CA VAL A 176 18.47 15.88 -2.48
C VAL A 176 19.44 14.72 -2.20
N LEU A 177 19.19 13.93 -1.14
CA LEU A 177 20.02 12.76 -0.83
C LEU A 177 19.98 11.72 -1.96
N VAL A 178 18.85 11.47 -2.59
CA VAL A 178 18.75 10.57 -3.76
C VAL A 178 19.54 11.11 -4.93
N ALA A 179 19.41 12.39 -5.25
CA ALA A 179 20.15 13.02 -6.35
C ALA A 179 21.68 12.91 -6.18
N VAL A 180 22.16 13.06 -4.95
CA VAL A 180 23.61 13.09 -4.62
C VAL A 180 24.18 11.70 -4.36
N LEU A 181 23.47 10.85 -3.58
CA LEU A 181 24.03 9.58 -3.10
C LEU A 181 23.68 8.40 -4.00
N CYS A 182 22.50 8.39 -4.66
CA CYS A 182 22.11 7.28 -5.51
C CYS A 182 23.15 6.97 -6.62
N PRO A 183 23.74 7.96 -7.32
CA PRO A 183 24.79 7.69 -8.30
C PRO A 183 26.06 7.07 -7.71
N LYS A 184 26.38 7.37 -6.45
CA LYS A 184 27.57 6.85 -5.76
C LYS A 184 27.36 5.43 -5.26
N ILE A 185 26.19 5.15 -4.67
CA ILE A 185 25.82 3.85 -4.09
C ILE A 185 25.52 2.82 -5.19
N ALA A 186 24.97 3.27 -6.33
CA ALA A 186 24.58 2.42 -7.45
C ALA A 186 25.69 2.21 -8.50
N LYS A 187 26.93 2.63 -8.25
CA LYS A 187 28.02 2.63 -9.24
C LYS A 187 28.63 1.27 -9.54
N GLU A 188 28.53 0.31 -8.63
CA GLU A 188 29.19 -0.98 -8.80
C GLU A 188 28.46 -1.87 -9.80
N PRO A 189 29.19 -2.52 -10.72
CA PRO A 189 28.58 -3.40 -11.72
C PRO A 189 28.10 -4.71 -11.08
N LYS A 190 27.11 -5.25 -11.73
CA LYS A 190 26.42 -6.49 -11.46
C LYS A 190 27.37 -7.69 -11.36
N ALA A 191 27.19 -8.50 -10.32
CA ALA A 191 27.70 -9.86 -10.35
C ALA A 191 26.96 -10.67 -11.43
N GLU A 192 27.69 -11.45 -12.22
CA GLU A 192 27.15 -12.37 -13.21
C GLU A 192 26.15 -13.33 -12.55
N GLY A 193 24.93 -13.41 -13.05
CA GLY A 193 23.92 -14.34 -12.53
C GLY A 193 22.51 -13.78 -12.35
N THR A 194 22.23 -12.57 -12.83
CA THR A 194 20.83 -12.10 -12.88
C THR A 194 20.09 -12.87 -13.97
N PRO A 195 18.93 -13.47 -13.70
CA PRO A 195 18.09 -13.96 -14.77
C PRO A 195 17.79 -12.77 -15.68
N ALA A 196 18.38 -12.77 -16.88
CA ALA A 196 17.91 -11.91 -17.94
C ALA A 196 16.39 -12.12 -18.07
N PRO A 197 15.59 -11.09 -18.44
CA PRO A 197 14.26 -11.37 -18.89
C PRO A 197 14.40 -12.41 -19.98
N VAL A 198 13.94 -13.62 -19.71
CA VAL A 198 13.97 -14.72 -20.68
C VAL A 198 13.04 -14.28 -21.80
N GLY A 199 13.62 -13.68 -22.82
CA GLY A 199 12.97 -13.34 -24.07
C GLY A 199 12.66 -14.60 -24.84
N GLY A 200 11.75 -15.39 -24.34
CA GLY A 200 11.11 -16.48 -25.06
C GLY A 200 9.74 -15.99 -25.52
N LYS A 201 9.63 -15.59 -26.79
CA LYS A 201 8.33 -15.42 -27.46
C LYS A 201 7.59 -16.75 -27.42
N LYS A 202 6.79 -17.02 -26.40
CA LYS A 202 5.69 -17.98 -26.49
C LYS A 202 4.40 -17.21 -26.62
N SER A 203 3.80 -17.31 -27.79
CA SER A 203 2.43 -16.89 -28.11
C SER A 203 1.46 -17.53 -27.10
N GLY A 204 0.72 -16.72 -26.33
CA GLY A 204 -0.25 -17.23 -25.35
C GLY A 204 -0.27 -16.48 -24.00
N GLY A 205 0.74 -15.67 -23.71
CA GLY A 205 0.85 -14.99 -22.40
C GLY A 205 -0.35 -14.06 -22.08
N TRP A 206 -0.95 -13.43 -23.07
CA TRP A 206 -2.12 -12.57 -22.86
C TRP A 206 -3.39 -13.37 -22.50
N ALA A 207 -3.63 -14.52 -23.15
CA ALA A 207 -4.74 -15.39 -22.81
C ALA A 207 -4.61 -15.94 -21.37
N ALA A 208 -3.39 -16.13 -20.89
CA ALA A 208 -3.15 -16.49 -19.52
C ALA A 208 -3.49 -15.37 -18.54
N VAL A 209 -3.08 -14.13 -18.85
CA VAL A 209 -3.35 -12.95 -18.00
C VAL A 209 -4.85 -12.64 -17.89
N PHE A 210 -5.57 -12.71 -18.99
CA PHE A 210 -7.02 -12.42 -19.03
C PHE A 210 -7.90 -13.67 -18.91
N SER A 211 -7.39 -14.73 -18.31
CA SER A 211 -8.19 -15.93 -18.06
C SER A 211 -9.25 -15.70 -16.96
N PRO A 212 -10.37 -16.46 -16.98
CA PRO A 212 -11.41 -16.33 -15.96
C PRO A 212 -10.86 -16.43 -14.52
N VAL A 213 -9.89 -17.30 -14.30
CA VAL A 213 -9.23 -17.46 -12.99
C VAL A 213 -8.49 -16.18 -12.58
N MET A 214 -7.72 -15.58 -13.49
CA MET A 214 -7.00 -14.34 -13.19
C MET A 214 -7.96 -13.19 -12.97
N ILE A 215 -9.06 -13.10 -13.74
CA ILE A 215 -10.10 -12.08 -13.52
C ILE A 215 -10.73 -12.27 -12.13
N THR A 216 -11.05 -13.51 -11.74
CA THR A 216 -11.57 -13.80 -10.39
C THR A 216 -10.60 -13.36 -9.30
N LEU A 217 -9.30 -13.63 -9.48
CA LEU A 217 -8.27 -13.18 -8.54
C LEU A 217 -8.11 -11.66 -8.54
N MET A 218 -8.20 -10.99 -9.70
CA MET A 218 -8.20 -9.53 -9.79
C MET A 218 -9.35 -8.91 -8.98
N ILE A 219 -10.56 -9.48 -9.05
CA ILE A 219 -11.71 -9.02 -8.25
C ILE A 219 -11.44 -9.25 -6.75
N ALA A 220 -10.87 -10.40 -6.36
CA ALA A 220 -10.48 -10.64 -4.97
C ALA A 220 -9.42 -9.64 -4.48
N ILE A 221 -8.50 -9.22 -5.36
CA ILE A 221 -7.49 -8.20 -5.06
C ILE A 221 -8.12 -6.82 -4.88
N VAL A 222 -9.18 -6.48 -5.64
CA VAL A 222 -9.97 -5.27 -5.39
C VAL A 222 -10.55 -5.28 -3.97
N ALA A 223 -11.16 -6.41 -3.56
CA ALA A 223 -11.67 -6.57 -2.19
C ALA A 223 -10.56 -6.43 -1.13
N GLN A 224 -9.39 -7.01 -1.39
CA GLN A 224 -8.21 -6.89 -0.52
C GLN A 224 -7.75 -5.43 -0.37
N GLY A 225 -7.65 -4.69 -1.48
CA GLY A 225 -7.26 -3.28 -1.48
C GLY A 225 -8.26 -2.40 -0.72
N ALA A 226 -9.55 -2.65 -0.93
CA ALA A 226 -10.62 -1.95 -0.23
C ALA A 226 -10.53 -2.11 1.29
N LEU A 227 -10.26 -3.31 1.78
CA LEU A 227 -10.12 -3.57 3.21
C LEU A 227 -8.81 -3.05 3.78
N ARG A 228 -7.67 -3.31 3.09
CA ARG A 228 -6.36 -2.90 3.59
C ARG A 228 -6.26 -1.39 3.78
N ASP A 229 -6.52 -0.65 2.71
CA ASP A 229 -6.31 0.80 2.71
C ASP A 229 -7.54 1.55 3.27
N GLY A 230 -8.74 1.02 3.07
CA GLY A 230 -9.96 1.61 3.63
C GLY A 230 -9.96 1.59 5.16
N VAL A 231 -9.68 0.43 5.77
CA VAL A 231 -9.58 0.33 7.25
C VAL A 231 -8.43 1.20 7.76
N THR A 232 -7.25 1.14 7.13
CA THR A 232 -6.09 1.92 7.57
C THR A 232 -6.35 3.43 7.51
N THR A 233 -6.97 3.91 6.42
CA THR A 233 -7.25 5.33 6.21
C THR A 233 -8.26 5.88 7.21
N TRP A 234 -9.33 5.12 7.47
CA TRP A 234 -10.45 5.60 8.29
C TRP A 234 -10.39 5.19 9.75
N MET A 235 -9.39 4.39 10.15
CA MET A 235 -9.23 3.95 11.54
C MET A 235 -9.16 5.08 12.55
N PRO A 236 -8.38 6.18 12.35
CA PRO A 236 -8.36 7.28 13.30
C PRO A 236 -9.73 7.94 13.47
N SER A 237 -10.46 8.17 12.36
CA SER A 237 -11.81 8.74 12.39
C SER A 237 -12.80 7.80 13.08
N TYR A 238 -12.74 6.50 12.77
CA TYR A 238 -13.58 5.47 13.41
C TYR A 238 -13.42 5.48 14.95
N ILE A 239 -12.19 5.46 15.42
CA ILE A 239 -11.91 5.45 16.87
C ILE A 239 -12.32 6.77 17.53
N ASN A 240 -12.02 7.90 16.89
CA ASN A 240 -12.39 9.21 17.42
C ASN A 240 -13.92 9.38 17.55
N GLU A 241 -14.65 9.02 16.52
CA GLU A 241 -16.11 9.23 16.47
C GLU A 241 -16.88 8.20 17.31
N THR A 242 -16.39 6.95 17.39
CA THR A 242 -17.07 5.89 18.13
C THR A 242 -16.82 6.00 19.64
N TYR A 243 -15.60 6.42 20.04
CA TYR A 243 -15.17 6.37 21.45
C TYR A 243 -14.82 7.74 22.05
N SER A 244 -14.88 8.81 21.26
CA SER A 244 -14.60 10.20 21.70
C SER A 244 -13.24 10.37 22.40
N LEU A 245 -12.20 9.63 21.94
CA LEU A 245 -10.86 9.67 22.53
C LEU A 245 -10.06 10.94 22.17
N GLY A 246 -10.58 11.79 21.27
CA GLY A 246 -9.86 12.91 20.72
C GLY A 246 -8.95 12.53 19.54
N ALA A 247 -8.64 13.50 18.67
CA ALA A 247 -7.93 13.26 17.42
C ALA A 247 -6.53 12.67 17.64
N ALA A 248 -5.75 13.25 18.55
CA ALA A 248 -4.38 12.81 18.83
C ALA A 248 -4.31 11.37 19.33
N ALA A 249 -5.14 11.00 20.33
CA ALA A 249 -5.19 9.64 20.86
C ALA A 249 -5.67 8.64 19.79
N SER A 250 -6.65 9.04 18.98
CA SER A 250 -7.19 8.20 17.90
C SER A 250 -6.16 7.93 16.80
N ILE A 251 -5.33 8.91 16.44
CA ILE A 251 -4.22 8.73 15.50
C ILE A 251 -3.19 7.73 16.05
N LEU A 252 -2.86 7.81 17.34
CA LEU A 252 -1.92 6.88 17.98
C LEU A 252 -2.37 5.43 17.89
N THR A 253 -3.68 5.14 17.94
CA THR A 253 -4.18 3.78 17.76
C THR A 253 -3.83 3.19 16.41
N GLY A 254 -3.64 4.04 15.40
CA GLY A 254 -3.23 3.65 14.04
C GLY A 254 -1.84 3.02 13.96
N VAL A 255 -0.96 3.24 14.97
CA VAL A 255 0.38 2.61 15.03
C VAL A 255 0.31 1.09 15.08
N LEU A 256 -0.74 0.53 15.68
CA LEU A 256 -0.90 -0.92 15.80
C LEU A 256 -1.13 -1.61 14.45
N LEU A 257 -1.77 -0.94 13.49
CA LEU A 257 -2.07 -1.54 12.19
C LEU A 257 -0.80 -1.97 11.42
N PRO A 258 0.20 -1.10 11.19
CA PRO A 258 1.42 -1.50 10.49
C PRO A 258 2.27 -2.50 11.29
N LEU A 259 2.27 -2.46 12.62
CA LEU A 259 2.97 -3.45 13.45
C LEU A 259 2.38 -4.85 13.27
N PHE A 260 1.06 -4.99 13.38
CA PHE A 260 0.37 -6.24 13.08
C PHE A 260 0.52 -6.65 11.62
N GLY A 261 0.50 -5.69 10.69
CA GLY A 261 0.76 -5.95 9.27
C GLY A 261 2.09 -6.65 9.04
N MET A 262 3.16 -6.25 9.75
CA MET A 262 4.48 -6.87 9.66
C MET A 262 4.50 -8.31 10.20
N ILE A 263 3.83 -8.56 11.32
CA ILE A 263 3.69 -9.88 11.90
C ILE A 263 2.90 -10.80 10.96
N CYS A 264 1.75 -10.33 10.47
CA CYS A 264 0.90 -11.08 9.56
C CYS A 264 1.58 -11.35 8.21
N LEU A 265 2.40 -10.43 7.71
CA LEU A 265 3.18 -10.63 6.48
C LEU A 265 4.18 -11.80 6.63
N LYS A 266 4.90 -11.87 7.75
CA LYS A 266 5.80 -12.99 8.06
C LYS A 266 5.02 -14.29 8.22
N ALA A 267 3.91 -14.26 8.94
CA ALA A 267 3.05 -15.42 9.16
C ALA A 267 2.46 -15.94 7.83
N ALA A 268 1.97 -15.05 6.97
CA ALA A 268 1.45 -15.38 5.63
C ALA A 268 2.55 -16.01 4.74
N GLY A 269 3.75 -15.44 4.73
CA GLY A 269 4.89 -16.00 4.02
C GLY A 269 5.26 -17.41 4.50
N ALA A 270 5.28 -17.62 5.82
CA ALA A 270 5.52 -18.93 6.42
C ALA A 270 4.39 -19.93 6.12
N LEU A 271 3.14 -19.49 6.21
CA LEU A 271 1.96 -20.29 5.87
C LEU A 271 2.01 -20.76 4.41
N TYR A 272 2.33 -19.85 3.48
CA TYR A 272 2.45 -20.15 2.06
C TYR A 272 3.58 -21.13 1.75
N THR A 273 4.76 -20.92 2.32
CA THR A 273 5.94 -21.71 1.97
C THR A 273 5.97 -23.07 2.64
N LYS A 274 5.44 -23.19 3.88
CA LYS A 274 5.57 -24.41 4.70
C LYS A 274 4.30 -25.27 4.71
N VAL A 275 3.10 -24.67 4.56
CA VAL A 275 1.82 -25.36 4.79
C VAL A 275 0.93 -25.35 3.56
N LEU A 276 0.58 -24.16 3.05
CA LEU A 276 -0.40 -23.96 1.99
C LEU A 276 0.30 -23.45 0.72
N ARG A 277 0.88 -24.36 -0.05
CA ARG A 277 1.65 -24.01 -1.26
C ARG A 277 0.81 -23.48 -2.43
N ASP A 278 -0.51 -23.62 -2.37
CA ASP A 278 -1.43 -23.04 -3.35
C ASP A 278 -1.76 -21.60 -2.95
N PRO A 279 -1.44 -20.60 -3.81
CA PRO A 279 -1.66 -19.19 -3.48
C PRO A 279 -3.14 -18.84 -3.29
N THR A 280 -4.06 -19.52 -4.01
CA THR A 280 -5.49 -19.26 -3.91
C THR A 280 -6.05 -19.74 -2.58
N VAL A 281 -5.64 -20.94 -2.14
CA VAL A 281 -6.03 -21.49 -0.84
C VAL A 281 -5.44 -20.67 0.31
N CYS A 282 -4.15 -20.32 0.20
CA CYS A 282 -3.49 -19.51 1.22
C CYS A 282 -4.19 -18.13 1.37
N ALA A 283 -4.48 -17.45 0.26
CA ALA A 283 -5.21 -16.19 0.28
C ALA A 283 -6.64 -16.36 0.83
N GLY A 284 -7.33 -17.46 0.47
CA GLY A 284 -8.67 -17.78 0.99
C GLY A 284 -8.68 -17.95 2.51
N VAL A 285 -7.69 -18.65 3.07
CA VAL A 285 -7.54 -18.79 4.54
C VAL A 285 -7.25 -17.45 5.21
N LEU A 286 -6.42 -16.60 4.60
CA LEU A 286 -6.15 -15.25 5.11
C LEU A 286 -7.39 -14.35 5.05
N PHE A 287 -8.18 -14.40 3.97
CA PHE A 287 -9.47 -13.73 3.89
C PHE A 287 -10.46 -14.26 4.94
N GLY A 288 -10.50 -15.57 5.18
CA GLY A 288 -11.30 -16.19 6.24
C GLY A 288 -10.93 -15.66 7.64
N GLY A 289 -9.64 -15.52 7.91
CA GLY A 289 -9.14 -14.83 9.10
C GLY A 289 -9.59 -13.37 9.17
N GLY A 290 -9.62 -12.68 8.02
CA GLY A 290 -10.18 -11.34 7.88
C GLY A 290 -11.67 -11.27 8.18
N VAL A 291 -12.48 -12.24 7.73
CA VAL A 291 -13.91 -12.35 8.07
C VAL A 291 -14.10 -12.49 9.58
N ALA A 292 -13.37 -13.41 10.21
CA ALA A 292 -13.44 -13.60 11.66
C ALA A 292 -13.04 -12.32 12.42
N ALA A 293 -11.97 -11.66 12.00
CA ALA A 293 -11.55 -10.39 12.59
C ALA A 293 -12.61 -9.29 12.43
N ALA A 294 -13.22 -9.16 11.24
CA ALA A 294 -14.26 -8.17 10.99
C ALA A 294 -15.55 -8.46 11.79
N ALA A 295 -15.92 -9.74 11.97
CA ALA A 295 -17.04 -10.14 12.81
C ALA A 295 -16.78 -9.79 14.29
N CYS A 296 -15.59 -10.09 14.82
CA CYS A 296 -15.18 -9.68 16.16
C CYS A 296 -15.14 -8.15 16.31
N LEU A 297 -14.65 -7.43 15.28
CA LEU A 297 -14.66 -5.98 15.24
C LEU A 297 -16.09 -5.43 15.35
N TYR A 298 -17.05 -6.02 14.61
CA TYR A 298 -18.46 -5.64 14.68
C TYR A 298 -19.00 -5.77 16.11
N LEU A 299 -18.70 -6.88 16.78
CA LEU A 299 -19.12 -7.11 18.18
C LEU A 299 -18.46 -6.13 19.18
N CYS A 300 -17.25 -5.64 18.88
CA CYS A 300 -16.53 -4.69 19.72
C CYS A 300 -16.95 -3.24 19.47
N THR A 301 -17.51 -2.92 18.30
CA THR A 301 -17.88 -1.54 17.91
C THR A 301 -18.89 -0.94 18.91
N GLY A 302 -18.54 0.24 19.46
CA GLY A 302 -19.31 0.93 20.48
C GLY A 302 -19.20 0.34 21.90
N ARG A 303 -18.48 -0.79 22.07
CA ARG A 303 -18.31 -1.45 23.40
C ARG A 303 -16.90 -1.31 23.94
N THR A 304 -15.88 -1.51 23.13
CA THR A 304 -14.49 -1.48 23.57
C THR A 304 -13.55 -0.96 22.50
N ALA A 305 -12.87 0.15 22.77
CA ALA A 305 -11.90 0.74 21.86
C ALA A 305 -10.70 -0.20 21.63
N ALA A 306 -10.18 -0.82 22.69
CA ALA A 306 -9.04 -1.75 22.60
C ALA A 306 -9.35 -2.95 21.69
N GLY A 307 -10.54 -3.55 21.82
CA GLY A 307 -10.99 -4.64 20.95
C GLY A 307 -11.12 -4.17 19.49
N SER A 308 -11.71 -3.00 19.26
CA SER A 308 -11.86 -2.43 17.92
C SER A 308 -10.51 -2.17 17.24
N VAL A 309 -9.55 -1.63 17.97
CA VAL A 309 -8.18 -1.42 17.47
C VAL A 309 -7.50 -2.77 17.16
N ALA A 310 -7.57 -3.72 18.07
CA ALA A 310 -6.93 -5.03 17.89
C ALA A 310 -7.49 -5.79 16.68
N PHE A 311 -8.82 -5.88 16.55
CA PHE A 311 -9.42 -6.59 15.42
C PHE A 311 -9.28 -5.85 14.09
N SER A 312 -9.24 -4.51 14.07
CA SER A 312 -8.86 -3.75 12.87
C SER A 312 -7.43 -4.05 12.45
N ALA A 313 -6.50 -4.16 13.40
CA ALA A 313 -5.11 -4.50 13.11
C ALA A 313 -4.97 -5.93 12.57
N VAL A 314 -5.72 -6.90 13.11
CA VAL A 314 -5.75 -8.28 12.58
C VAL A 314 -6.34 -8.30 11.17
N LEU A 315 -7.44 -7.58 10.93
CA LEU A 315 -8.08 -7.49 9.61
C LEU A 315 -7.12 -6.92 8.56
N THR A 316 -6.51 -5.77 8.83
CA THR A 316 -5.54 -5.15 7.90
C THR A 316 -4.29 -6.01 7.74
N GLY A 317 -3.81 -6.62 8.82
CA GLY A 317 -2.69 -7.55 8.78
C GLY A 317 -2.96 -8.77 7.89
N ALA A 318 -4.14 -9.37 7.97
CA ALA A 318 -4.56 -10.46 7.08
C ALA A 318 -4.57 -9.99 5.61
N MET A 319 -5.05 -8.77 5.33
CA MET A 319 -5.05 -8.19 3.99
C MET A 319 -3.65 -7.89 3.47
N HIS A 320 -2.68 -7.54 4.31
CA HIS A 320 -1.26 -7.47 3.93
C HIS A 320 -0.72 -8.85 3.55
N GLY A 321 -1.13 -9.90 4.27
CA GLY A 321 -0.81 -11.29 3.90
C GLY A 321 -1.40 -11.67 2.54
N VAL A 322 -2.65 -11.37 2.26
CA VAL A 322 -3.29 -11.59 0.94
C VAL A 322 -2.54 -10.83 -0.15
N ASN A 323 -2.13 -9.59 0.09
CA ASN A 323 -1.34 -8.80 -0.85
C ASN A 323 0.00 -9.49 -1.19
N LEU A 324 0.72 -9.98 -0.18
CA LEU A 324 1.95 -10.74 -0.41
C LEU A 324 1.70 -11.94 -1.34
N ILE A 325 0.66 -12.71 -1.07
CA ILE A 325 0.41 -13.95 -1.83
C ILE A 325 -0.09 -13.65 -3.25
N LEU A 326 -1.12 -12.80 -3.39
CA LEU A 326 -1.76 -12.59 -4.69
C LEU A 326 -1.03 -11.56 -5.56
N VAL A 327 -0.51 -10.47 -4.98
CA VAL A 327 0.10 -9.38 -5.77
C VAL A 327 1.60 -9.58 -5.96
N CYS A 328 2.30 -10.12 -4.96
CA CYS A 328 3.76 -10.27 -5.04
C CYS A 328 4.21 -11.65 -5.54
N MET A 329 3.50 -12.75 -5.21
CA MET A 329 3.93 -14.10 -5.56
C MET A 329 3.36 -14.60 -6.91
N ILE A 330 2.09 -14.29 -7.24
CA ILE A 330 1.47 -14.71 -8.51
C ILE A 330 2.24 -14.27 -9.75
N PRO A 331 2.78 -13.02 -9.86
CA PRO A 331 3.54 -12.63 -11.04
C PRO A 331 4.73 -13.55 -11.36
N GLY A 332 5.32 -14.19 -10.34
CA GLY A 332 6.42 -15.14 -10.52
C GLY A 332 6.08 -16.34 -11.39
N PHE A 333 4.82 -16.80 -11.38
CA PHE A 333 4.36 -17.89 -12.24
C PHE A 333 4.37 -17.53 -13.73
N PHE A 334 4.34 -16.23 -14.05
CA PHE A 334 4.38 -15.74 -15.44
C PHE A 334 5.82 -15.52 -15.97
N ALA A 335 6.85 -15.99 -15.26
CA ALA A 335 8.25 -15.80 -15.66
C ALA A 335 8.53 -16.39 -17.05
N ARG A 336 7.98 -17.58 -17.36
CA ARG A 336 8.14 -18.24 -18.65
C ARG A 336 7.43 -17.52 -19.80
N THR A 337 6.41 -16.74 -19.51
CA THR A 337 5.64 -15.99 -20.51
C THR A 337 6.21 -14.59 -20.79
N GLY A 338 7.20 -14.14 -20.02
CA GLY A 338 7.77 -12.79 -20.11
C GLY A 338 6.80 -11.65 -19.72
N LYS A 339 5.72 -11.95 -18.96
CA LYS A 339 4.66 -11.01 -18.57
C LYS A 339 4.67 -10.63 -17.08
N VAL A 340 5.73 -10.92 -16.37
CA VAL A 340 5.84 -10.68 -14.91
C VAL A 340 5.55 -9.25 -14.53
N ALA A 341 6.19 -8.28 -15.20
CA ALA A 341 6.03 -6.86 -14.88
C ALA A 341 4.60 -6.37 -15.16
N PHE A 342 4.01 -6.79 -16.29
CA PHE A 342 2.64 -6.43 -16.62
C PHE A 342 1.64 -7.02 -15.63
N VAL A 343 1.76 -8.31 -15.30
CA VAL A 343 0.89 -8.97 -14.30
C VAL A 343 1.01 -8.30 -12.95
N SER A 344 2.22 -8.02 -12.50
CA SER A 344 2.46 -7.29 -11.24
C SER A 344 1.78 -5.91 -11.24
N GLY A 345 1.94 -5.15 -12.32
CA GLY A 345 1.30 -3.84 -12.48
C GLY A 345 -0.22 -3.94 -12.49
N ALA A 346 -0.80 -4.88 -13.25
CA ALA A 346 -2.24 -5.07 -13.35
C ALA A 346 -2.86 -5.47 -12.00
N LEU A 347 -2.25 -6.41 -11.28
CA LEU A 347 -2.72 -6.82 -9.96
C LEU A 347 -2.61 -5.68 -8.93
N ASN A 348 -1.53 -4.91 -8.99
CA ASN A 348 -1.37 -3.76 -8.10
C ASN A 348 -2.40 -2.66 -8.42
N THR A 349 -2.69 -2.40 -9.70
CA THR A 349 -3.77 -1.49 -10.11
C THR A 349 -5.12 -1.92 -9.54
N CYS A 350 -5.44 -3.22 -9.55
CA CYS A 350 -6.66 -3.75 -8.93
C CYS A 350 -6.72 -3.44 -7.43
N THR A 351 -5.59 -3.55 -6.72
CA THR A 351 -5.52 -3.13 -5.31
C THR A 351 -5.96 -1.68 -5.13
N TYR A 352 -5.44 -0.77 -5.96
CA TYR A 352 -5.75 0.66 -5.82
C TYR A 352 -7.14 1.05 -6.32
N ILE A 353 -7.74 0.28 -7.23
CA ILE A 353 -9.17 0.42 -7.54
C ILE A 353 -10.00 0.15 -6.28
N GLY A 354 -9.69 -0.93 -5.55
CA GLY A 354 -10.36 -1.25 -4.28
C GLY A 354 -10.14 -0.16 -3.22
N SER A 355 -8.91 0.31 -3.10
CA SER A 355 -8.54 1.38 -2.17
C SER A 355 -9.31 2.68 -2.46
N ALA A 356 -9.38 3.09 -3.73
CA ALA A 356 -10.11 4.28 -4.15
C ALA A 356 -11.62 4.15 -3.87
N ALA A 357 -12.21 3.01 -4.27
CA ALA A 357 -13.63 2.74 -4.04
C ALA A 357 -13.97 2.76 -2.54
N SER A 358 -13.19 2.09 -1.72
CA SER A 358 -13.38 2.03 -0.27
C SER A 358 -13.26 3.42 0.37
N THR A 359 -12.21 4.17 0.01
CA THR A 359 -11.96 5.51 0.57
C THR A 359 -13.09 6.48 0.25
N TYR A 360 -13.70 6.37 -0.93
CA TYR A 360 -14.83 7.19 -1.35
C TYR A 360 -16.14 6.77 -0.67
N LEU A 361 -16.41 5.45 -0.61
CA LEU A 361 -17.72 4.94 -0.15
C LEU A 361 -17.85 4.93 1.38
N ILE A 362 -16.78 4.72 2.14
CA ILE A 362 -16.83 4.63 3.61
C ILE A 362 -17.46 5.86 4.26
N PRO A 363 -17.09 7.11 3.92
CA PRO A 363 -17.74 8.29 4.50
C PRO A 363 -19.24 8.35 4.23
N MET A 364 -19.68 7.92 3.03
CA MET A 364 -21.09 7.90 2.66
C MET A 364 -21.88 6.85 3.47
N ILE A 365 -21.30 5.66 3.64
CA ILE A 365 -21.90 4.59 4.45
C ILE A 365 -21.99 5.03 5.91
N THR A 366 -20.90 5.59 6.44
CA THR A 366 -20.83 6.04 7.84
C THR A 366 -21.84 7.15 8.13
N LYS A 367 -22.03 8.09 7.19
CA LYS A 367 -23.01 9.18 7.33
C LYS A 367 -24.45 8.68 7.46
N ASN A 368 -24.81 7.63 6.70
CA ASN A 368 -26.18 7.13 6.64
C ASN A 368 -26.48 6.07 7.70
N GLY A 369 -25.53 5.19 8.02
CA GLY A 369 -25.71 4.02 8.89
C GLY A 369 -24.73 3.92 10.06
N GLY A 370 -23.78 4.85 10.16
CA GLY A 370 -22.75 4.85 11.22
C GLY A 370 -21.64 3.84 11.00
N TRP A 371 -20.79 3.70 12.03
CA TRP A 371 -19.63 2.81 11.97
C TRP A 371 -19.99 1.33 12.07
N GLY A 372 -21.14 0.98 12.67
CA GLY A 372 -21.63 -0.39 12.70
C GLY A 372 -21.86 -0.95 11.30
N ASP A 373 -22.58 -0.21 10.45
CA ASP A 373 -22.84 -0.58 9.06
C ASP A 373 -21.55 -0.64 8.23
N THR A 374 -20.63 0.29 8.48
CA THR A 374 -19.32 0.29 7.82
C THR A 374 -18.55 -1.00 8.11
N VAL A 375 -18.51 -1.45 9.37
CA VAL A 375 -17.84 -2.70 9.76
C VAL A 375 -18.56 -3.92 9.19
N ALA A 376 -19.89 -3.91 9.13
CA ALA A 376 -20.66 -4.96 8.47
C ALA A 376 -20.32 -5.07 6.97
N VAL A 377 -20.16 -3.94 6.29
CA VAL A 377 -19.70 -3.89 4.89
C VAL A 377 -18.27 -4.44 4.75
N TRP A 378 -17.34 -4.11 5.66
CA TRP A 378 -16.00 -4.71 5.67
C TRP A 378 -16.05 -6.24 5.83
N CYS A 379 -16.92 -6.75 6.70
CA CYS A 379 -17.13 -8.19 6.86
C CYS A 379 -17.61 -8.83 5.55
N ALA A 380 -18.60 -8.22 4.89
CA ALA A 380 -19.12 -8.68 3.60
C ALA A 380 -18.07 -8.68 2.50
N ILE A 381 -17.25 -7.64 2.39
CA ILE A 381 -16.14 -7.55 1.42
C ILE A 381 -15.12 -8.68 1.68
N ALA A 382 -14.76 -8.94 2.95
CA ALA A 382 -13.86 -10.02 3.32
C ALA A 382 -14.44 -11.39 2.93
N ALA A 383 -15.73 -11.61 3.17
CA ALA A 383 -16.43 -12.85 2.80
C ALA A 383 -16.45 -13.07 1.28
N VAL A 384 -16.70 -12.02 0.51
CA VAL A 384 -16.64 -12.06 -0.98
C VAL A 384 -15.22 -12.40 -1.43
N GLY A 385 -14.16 -11.76 -0.89
CA GLY A 385 -12.79 -12.08 -1.20
C GLY A 385 -12.42 -13.54 -0.89
N CYS A 386 -12.89 -14.05 0.25
CA CYS A 386 -12.74 -15.44 0.66
C CYS A 386 -13.40 -16.41 -0.36
N ALA A 387 -14.66 -16.16 -0.72
CA ALA A 387 -15.40 -16.98 -1.68
C ALA A 387 -14.71 -16.98 -3.06
N LEU A 388 -14.30 -15.82 -3.56
CA LEU A 388 -13.63 -15.70 -4.87
C LEU A 388 -12.31 -16.44 -4.92
N THR A 389 -11.50 -16.37 -3.88
CA THR A 389 -10.19 -17.05 -3.84
C THR A 389 -10.35 -18.57 -3.78
N PHE A 390 -11.33 -19.09 -3.03
CA PHE A 390 -11.63 -20.54 -3.05
C PHE A 390 -12.26 -20.98 -4.37
N ALA A 391 -13.13 -20.18 -4.99
CA ALA A 391 -13.68 -20.47 -6.31
C ALA A 391 -12.60 -20.55 -7.39
N ALA A 392 -11.57 -19.69 -7.31
CA ALA A 392 -10.43 -19.68 -8.23
C ALA A 392 -9.56 -20.94 -8.13
N ARG A 393 -9.59 -21.69 -7.02
CA ARG A 393 -8.68 -22.83 -6.74
C ARG A 393 -8.62 -23.85 -7.85
N ARG A 394 -9.79 -24.36 -8.29
CA ARG A 394 -9.82 -25.43 -9.33
C ARG A 394 -9.21 -24.98 -10.65
N GLY A 395 -9.51 -23.74 -11.05
CA GLY A 395 -8.98 -23.14 -12.27
C GLY A 395 -7.49 -22.84 -12.17
N TRP A 396 -7.03 -22.37 -11.00
CA TRP A 396 -5.61 -22.11 -10.74
C TRP A 396 -4.77 -23.36 -10.80
N SER A 397 -5.18 -24.44 -10.13
CA SER A 397 -4.47 -25.73 -10.12
C SER A 397 -4.26 -26.30 -11.51
N LYS A 398 -5.25 -26.20 -12.41
CA LYS A 398 -5.10 -26.61 -13.81
C LYS A 398 -4.11 -25.73 -14.58
N LYS A 399 -4.12 -24.44 -14.33
CA LYS A 399 -3.37 -23.46 -15.10
C LYS A 399 -1.94 -23.26 -14.62
N SER A 400 -1.66 -23.40 -13.33
CA SER A 400 -0.32 -23.23 -12.77
C SER A 400 0.66 -24.29 -13.26
N GLY A 401 0.17 -25.44 -13.74
CA GLY A 401 1.00 -26.45 -14.41
C GLY A 401 1.45 -26.05 -15.82
N ASP A 402 0.70 -25.14 -16.49
CA ASP A 402 0.98 -24.68 -17.87
C ASP A 402 1.84 -23.39 -17.88
N LEU A 403 1.96 -22.67 -16.75
CA LEU A 403 2.70 -21.41 -16.58
C LEU A 403 4.15 -21.71 -16.13
#